data_92eb994e3ffaf9a89abbfcfd6fe05f7c
#
_entry.id   92eb994e3ffaf9a89abbfcfd6fe05f7c
#
_cell.length_a   1.000
_cell.length_b   1.000
_cell.length_c   1.000
_cell.angle_alpha   90.00
_cell.angle_beta   90.00
_cell.angle_gamma   90.00
#
_symmetry.space_group_name_H-M   'P 1'
#
loop_
_entity.id
_entity.type
_entity.pdbx_description
1 polymer ?
#
loop_
_entity_poly.entity_id
_entity_poly.type
_entity_poly.pdbx_seq_one_letter_code
_entity_poly.pdbx_strand_id
1 'polypeptide(L)'
;MQMPKSPSALIERFDAVAADFPEATRRVTFGYPCLYVGGNMVTGLYGESWHVRVDKDDTDELLRLPGARPFEPMPGRPMTGFTLLPEAIVDDDAAVREWVGRAIAHVSTMPVKTPKPRSLKPKTAKPRS
;
A
#
# COMPACT_ATOMS: atom_id res chain seq x y z
N MET A 1 -19.91 -10.58 -6.44
CA MET A 1 -18.61 -10.88 -7.05
C MET A 1 -17.55 -10.97 -5.96
N GLN A 2 -16.81 -12.04 -5.97
CA GLN A 2 -15.77 -12.21 -4.96
C GLN A 2 -14.46 -11.61 -5.42
N MET A 3 -13.77 -10.97 -4.47
CA MET A 3 -12.45 -10.45 -4.75
C MET A 3 -11.45 -11.61 -4.76
N PRO A 4 -10.47 -11.59 -5.67
CA PRO A 4 -9.48 -12.66 -5.70
C PRO A 4 -8.64 -12.64 -4.43
N LYS A 5 -8.31 -13.82 -3.94
CA LYS A 5 -7.46 -13.94 -2.76
C LYS A 5 -6.01 -13.97 -3.18
N SER A 6 -5.15 -13.48 -2.30
CA SER A 6 -3.72 -13.55 -2.55
C SER A 6 -3.21 -14.96 -2.32
N PRO A 7 -2.32 -15.46 -3.20
CA PRO A 7 -1.73 -16.79 -2.98
C PRO A 7 -0.94 -16.84 -1.67
N SER A 8 -0.98 -18.00 -1.01
CA SER A 8 -0.25 -18.17 0.26
C SER A 8 1.24 -17.88 0.11
N ALA A 9 1.85 -18.30 -0.98
CA ALA A 9 3.27 -18.06 -1.19
C ALA A 9 3.56 -16.56 -1.29
N LEU A 10 2.66 -15.81 -1.91
CA LEU A 10 2.85 -14.35 -2.02
C LEU A 10 2.68 -13.69 -0.66
N ILE A 11 1.72 -14.16 0.15
CA ILE A 11 1.52 -13.62 1.50
C ILE A 11 2.76 -13.89 2.34
N GLU A 12 3.35 -15.08 2.24
CA GLU A 12 4.56 -15.39 2.97
C GLU A 12 5.71 -14.47 2.57
N ARG A 13 5.84 -14.17 1.30
CA ARG A 13 6.87 -13.25 0.84
C ARG A 13 6.61 -11.84 1.35
N PHE A 14 5.35 -11.43 1.35
CA PHE A 14 4.96 -10.13 1.91
C PHE A 14 5.35 -10.04 3.38
N ASP A 15 5.05 -11.09 4.15
CA ASP A 15 5.37 -11.10 5.57
C ASP A 15 6.87 -11.10 5.81
N ALA A 16 7.65 -11.77 4.96
CA ALA A 16 9.10 -11.76 5.07
C ALA A 16 9.66 -10.36 4.83
N VAL A 17 9.11 -9.66 3.85
CA VAL A 17 9.52 -8.27 3.59
C VAL A 17 9.11 -7.38 4.74
N ALA A 18 7.89 -7.56 5.25
CA ALA A 18 7.38 -6.76 6.36
C ALA A 18 8.26 -6.87 7.60
N ALA A 19 8.85 -8.06 7.82
CA ALA A 19 9.71 -8.27 8.98
C ALA A 19 10.98 -7.41 8.94
N ASP A 20 11.38 -6.95 7.75
CA ASP A 20 12.54 -6.08 7.62
C ASP A 20 12.21 -4.61 7.92
N PHE A 21 10.94 -4.28 8.12
CA PHE A 21 10.51 -2.90 8.36
C PHE A 21 9.66 -2.83 9.63
N PRO A 22 10.29 -3.01 10.80
CA PRO A 22 9.52 -3.03 12.06
C PRO A 22 8.82 -1.72 12.38
N GLU A 23 9.20 -0.63 11.74
CA GLU A 23 8.54 0.66 11.92
C GLU A 23 7.14 0.67 11.29
N ALA A 24 6.84 -0.27 10.40
CA ALA A 24 5.53 -0.34 9.75
C ALA A 24 4.64 -1.32 10.49
N THR A 25 3.34 -1.03 10.52
CA THR A 25 2.35 -1.87 11.17
C THR A 25 1.63 -2.70 10.12
N ARG A 26 1.61 -4.03 10.32
CA ARG A 26 0.90 -4.91 9.41
C ARG A 26 -0.57 -4.98 9.79
N ARG A 27 -1.42 -4.82 8.81
CA ARG A 27 -2.87 -4.95 9.00
C ARG A 27 -3.47 -5.68 7.80
N VAL A 28 -4.65 -6.24 8.01
CA VAL A 28 -5.41 -6.84 6.91
C VAL A 28 -6.51 -5.87 6.53
N THR A 29 -6.54 -5.49 5.25
CA THR A 29 -7.52 -4.54 4.71
C THR A 29 -8.23 -5.22 3.55
N PHE A 30 -9.54 -5.37 3.67
CA PHE A 30 -10.35 -6.08 2.67
C PHE A 30 -9.83 -7.50 2.39
N GLY A 31 -9.27 -8.15 3.43
CA GLY A 31 -8.76 -9.51 3.30
C GLY A 31 -7.34 -9.61 2.78
N TYR A 32 -6.68 -8.48 2.53
CA TYR A 32 -5.31 -8.47 2.00
C TYR A 32 -4.34 -7.89 3.03
N PRO A 33 -3.13 -8.46 3.16
CA PRO A 33 -2.14 -7.89 4.07
C PRO A 33 -1.62 -6.56 3.53
N CYS A 34 -1.46 -5.60 4.43
CA CYS A 34 -0.96 -4.26 4.11
C CYS A 34 -0.04 -3.78 5.22
N LEU A 35 0.81 -2.81 4.89
CA LEU A 35 1.66 -2.15 5.88
C LEU A 35 1.26 -0.68 5.98
N TYR A 36 1.29 -0.17 7.20
CA TYR A 36 0.93 1.22 7.50
C TYR A 36 2.05 1.88 8.30
N VAL A 37 2.28 3.15 8.04
CA VAL A 37 3.19 3.98 8.82
C VAL A 37 2.43 5.25 9.18
N GLY A 38 2.37 5.58 10.47
CA GLY A 38 1.65 6.77 10.92
C GLY A 38 0.17 6.75 10.53
N GLY A 39 -0.42 5.57 10.40
CA GLY A 39 -1.81 5.44 10.00
C GLY A 39 -2.04 5.52 8.49
N ASN A 40 -1.00 5.75 7.72
CA ASN A 40 -1.08 5.83 6.26
C ASN A 40 -0.61 4.53 5.62
N MET A 41 -1.37 4.03 4.63
CA MET A 41 -0.99 2.81 3.95
C MET A 41 0.25 3.03 3.10
N VAL A 42 1.21 2.11 3.19
CA VAL A 42 2.48 2.17 2.48
C VAL A 42 2.48 1.23 1.29
N THR A 43 2.08 -0.01 1.54
CA THR A 43 2.16 -1.08 0.54
C THR A 43 1.17 -2.16 0.94
N GLY A 44 0.81 -3.01 0.01
CA GLY A 44 -0.09 -4.11 0.28
C GLY A 44 -0.25 -5.02 -0.92
N LEU A 45 -0.98 -6.10 -0.70
CA LEU A 45 -1.33 -7.03 -1.76
C LEU A 45 -2.76 -6.80 -2.21
N TYR A 46 -3.04 -7.11 -3.46
CA TYR A 46 -4.39 -7.15 -4.00
C TYR A 46 -4.43 -8.29 -5.01
N GLY A 47 -5.00 -9.43 -4.60
CA GLY A 47 -4.93 -10.62 -5.41
C GLY A 47 -3.48 -11.04 -5.60
N GLU A 48 -3.04 -11.15 -6.84
CA GLU A 48 -1.66 -11.49 -7.16
C GLU A 48 -0.79 -10.26 -7.37
N SER A 49 -1.34 -9.10 -7.13
CA SER A 49 -0.62 -7.83 -7.34
C SER A 49 -0.09 -7.28 -6.04
N TRP A 50 0.98 -6.50 -6.15
CA TRP A 50 1.63 -5.86 -5.00
C TRP A 50 1.74 -4.38 -5.32
N HIS A 51 1.15 -3.52 -4.48
CA HIS A 51 1.20 -2.07 -4.73
C HIS A 51 2.05 -1.36 -3.69
N VAL A 52 2.61 -0.23 -4.09
CA VAL A 52 3.41 0.61 -3.21
C VAL A 52 2.99 2.06 -3.40
N ARG A 53 3.14 2.85 -2.34
CA ARG A 53 2.90 4.29 -2.38
C ARG A 53 4.23 5.01 -2.25
N VAL A 54 4.71 5.54 -3.37
CA VAL A 54 5.98 6.26 -3.42
C VAL A 54 5.74 7.68 -3.88
N ASP A 55 6.77 8.54 -3.79
CA ASP A 55 6.60 9.92 -4.22
C ASP A 55 6.45 10.01 -5.74
N LYS A 56 6.24 11.24 -6.23
CA LYS A 56 5.97 11.44 -7.64
C LYS A 56 7.13 10.98 -8.53
N ASP A 57 8.35 11.32 -8.14
CA ASP A 57 9.52 10.96 -8.95
C ASP A 57 9.72 9.45 -8.99
N ASP A 58 9.57 8.78 -7.85
CA ASP A 58 9.68 7.32 -7.80
C ASP A 58 8.52 6.66 -8.54
N THR A 59 7.33 7.26 -8.49
CA THR A 59 6.19 6.76 -9.24
C THR A 59 6.48 6.80 -10.74
N ASP A 60 7.03 7.92 -11.21
CA ASP A 60 7.37 8.06 -12.62
C ASP A 60 8.43 7.06 -13.04
N GLU A 61 9.44 6.85 -12.18
CA GLU A 61 10.47 5.85 -12.45
C GLU A 61 9.86 4.45 -12.54
N LEU A 62 8.99 4.13 -11.59
CA LEU A 62 8.36 2.80 -11.54
C LEU A 62 7.49 2.57 -12.77
N LEU A 63 6.72 3.59 -13.19
CA LEU A 63 5.82 3.44 -14.33
C LEU A 63 6.55 3.27 -15.66
N ARG A 64 7.84 3.59 -15.72
CA ARG A 64 8.65 3.35 -16.91
C ARG A 64 9.04 1.89 -17.06
N LEU A 65 8.90 1.09 -16.00
CA LEU A 65 9.26 -0.31 -16.06
C LEU A 65 8.16 -1.12 -16.72
N PRO A 66 8.53 -2.12 -17.53
CA PRO A 66 7.49 -2.95 -18.17
C PRO A 66 6.63 -3.66 -17.12
N GLY A 67 5.33 -3.58 -17.28
CA GLY A 67 4.39 -4.23 -16.38
C GLY A 67 3.92 -3.39 -15.22
N ALA A 68 4.58 -2.27 -14.94
CA ALA A 68 4.12 -1.36 -13.88
C ALA A 68 2.92 -0.57 -14.37
N ARG A 69 2.00 -0.28 -13.46
CA ARG A 69 0.81 0.48 -13.81
C ARG A 69 0.18 1.05 -12.53
N PRO A 70 -0.64 2.09 -12.67
CA PRO A 70 -1.35 2.63 -11.51
C PRO A 70 -2.23 1.56 -10.88
N PHE A 71 -2.38 1.62 -9.56
CA PHE A 71 -3.25 0.70 -8.85
C PHE A 71 -4.70 1.14 -9.02
N GLU A 72 -5.48 0.29 -9.64
CA GLU A 72 -6.89 0.59 -9.93
C GLU A 72 -7.74 -0.58 -9.46
N PRO A 73 -8.05 -0.64 -8.15
CA PRO A 73 -8.82 -1.78 -7.64
C PRO A 73 -10.23 -1.85 -8.21
N MET A 74 -10.77 -0.71 -8.61
CA MET A 74 -12.08 -0.67 -9.27
C MET A 74 -11.91 0.02 -10.61
N PRO A 75 -12.46 -0.54 -11.69
CA PRO A 75 -12.32 0.07 -13.01
C PRO A 75 -12.72 1.54 -12.99
N GLY A 76 -11.90 2.39 -13.54
CA GLY A 76 -12.15 3.82 -13.61
C GLY A 76 -11.89 4.58 -12.33
N ARG A 77 -11.43 3.90 -11.27
CA ARG A 77 -11.18 4.54 -9.97
C ARG A 77 -9.82 4.16 -9.42
N PRO A 78 -8.76 4.76 -9.96
CA PRO A 78 -7.43 4.47 -9.45
C PRO A 78 -7.22 5.02 -8.04
N MET A 79 -6.42 4.32 -7.25
CA MET A 79 -6.01 4.81 -5.95
C MET A 79 -4.82 5.74 -6.15
N THR A 80 -5.06 7.03 -5.92
CA THR A 80 -4.05 8.06 -6.15
C THR A 80 -2.80 7.77 -5.33
N GLY A 81 -1.66 7.79 -5.99
CA GLY A 81 -0.37 7.62 -5.33
C GLY A 81 0.08 6.17 -5.23
N PHE A 82 -0.77 5.22 -5.53
CA PHE A 82 -0.41 3.81 -5.47
C PHE A 82 -0.12 3.25 -6.85
N THR A 83 0.94 2.46 -6.96
CA THR A 83 1.38 1.87 -8.22
C THR A 83 1.60 0.39 -8.03
N LEU A 84 1.18 -0.41 -9.01
CA LEU A 84 1.41 -1.85 -8.96
C LEU A 84 2.83 -2.15 -9.42
N LEU A 85 3.53 -2.98 -8.64
CA LEU A 85 4.87 -3.42 -9.01
C LEU A 85 4.78 -4.41 -10.17
N PRO A 86 5.70 -4.30 -11.15
CA PRO A 86 5.75 -5.30 -12.21
C PRO A 86 6.21 -6.64 -11.67
N GLU A 87 5.83 -7.71 -12.36
CA GLU A 87 6.14 -9.05 -11.91
C GLU A 87 7.63 -9.28 -11.70
N ALA A 88 8.46 -8.68 -12.55
CA ALA A 88 9.90 -8.83 -12.43
C ALA A 88 10.43 -8.30 -11.09
N ILE A 89 9.79 -7.25 -10.55
CA ILE A 89 10.17 -6.73 -9.24
C ILE A 89 9.59 -7.63 -8.14
N VAL A 90 8.33 -8.05 -8.29
CA VAL A 90 7.70 -8.90 -7.28
C VAL A 90 8.49 -10.20 -7.10
N ASP A 91 9.05 -10.73 -8.19
CA ASP A 91 9.80 -11.97 -8.14
C ASP A 91 11.25 -11.80 -7.63
N ASP A 92 11.68 -10.56 -7.41
CA ASP A 92 13.04 -10.26 -6.94
C ASP A 92 12.95 -9.69 -5.52
N ASP A 93 13.33 -10.50 -4.53
CA ASP A 93 13.20 -10.12 -3.13
C ASP A 93 13.95 -8.82 -2.80
N ALA A 94 15.13 -8.62 -3.37
CA ALA A 94 15.89 -7.40 -3.11
C ALA A 94 15.19 -6.19 -3.72
N ALA A 95 14.65 -6.35 -4.93
CA ALA A 95 13.95 -5.24 -5.59
C ALA A 95 12.67 -4.86 -4.85
N VAL A 96 11.91 -5.86 -4.39
CA VAL A 96 10.69 -5.58 -3.61
C VAL A 96 11.05 -4.80 -2.36
N ARG A 97 12.09 -5.21 -1.65
CA ARG A 97 12.50 -4.53 -0.43
C ARG A 97 12.94 -3.10 -0.71
N GLU A 98 13.59 -2.88 -1.83
CA GLU A 98 13.99 -1.52 -2.19
C GLU A 98 12.77 -0.63 -2.40
N TRP A 99 11.77 -1.11 -3.16
CA TRP A 99 10.58 -0.30 -3.43
C TRP A 99 9.72 -0.11 -2.20
N VAL A 100 9.60 -1.13 -1.36
CA VAL A 100 8.88 -0.98 -0.09
C VAL A 100 9.62 0.02 0.81
N GLY A 101 10.94 -0.02 0.84
CA GLY A 101 11.72 0.94 1.61
C GLY A 101 11.52 2.37 1.14
N ARG A 102 11.46 2.58 -0.19
CA ARG A 102 11.18 3.91 -0.72
C ARG A 102 9.78 4.37 -0.33
N ALA A 103 8.81 3.44 -0.36
CA ALA A 103 7.44 3.77 0.02
C ALA A 103 7.37 4.15 1.50
N ILE A 104 8.07 3.41 2.37
CA ILE A 104 8.08 3.73 3.79
C ILE A 104 8.72 5.10 4.02
N ALA A 105 9.82 5.39 3.34
CA ALA A 105 10.48 6.68 3.48
C ALA A 105 9.55 7.82 3.06
N HIS A 106 8.83 7.64 1.95
CA HIS A 106 7.90 8.66 1.47
C HIS A 106 6.75 8.86 2.45
N VAL A 107 6.09 7.76 2.84
CA VAL A 107 4.92 7.85 3.71
C VAL A 107 5.31 8.39 5.09
N SER A 108 6.54 8.12 5.53
CA SER A 108 7.02 8.64 6.81
C SER A 108 7.11 10.16 6.84
N THR A 109 7.15 10.82 5.67
CA THR A 109 7.14 12.28 5.61
C THR A 109 5.74 12.86 5.66
N MET A 110 4.73 12.01 5.56
CA MET A 110 3.34 12.49 5.55
C MET A 110 2.85 12.72 6.98
N PRO A 111 1.88 13.62 7.16
CA PRO A 111 1.30 13.81 8.49
C PRO A 111 0.73 12.50 9.01
N VAL A 112 0.91 12.27 10.30
CA VAL A 112 0.35 11.09 10.96
C VAL A 112 -1.16 11.16 10.85
N LYS A 113 -1.76 10.06 10.41
CA LYS A 113 -3.21 9.98 10.30
C LYS A 113 -3.74 9.30 11.56
N THR A 114 -4.31 10.10 12.45
CA THR A 114 -4.89 9.58 13.67
C THR A 114 -6.37 9.26 13.44
N PRO A 115 -6.85 8.16 14.00
CA PRO A 115 -8.29 7.88 13.94
C PRO A 115 -9.06 8.98 14.64
N LYS A 116 -10.09 9.48 13.99
CA LYS A 116 -10.91 10.49 14.63
C LYS A 116 -11.75 9.84 15.73
N PRO A 117 -11.83 10.45 16.90
CA PRO A 117 -12.74 9.94 17.92
C PRO A 117 -14.16 10.01 17.39
N ARG A 118 -14.91 8.96 17.58
CA ARG A 118 -16.27 8.92 17.07
C ARG A 118 -17.18 9.90 17.77
N SER A 119 -16.91 10.18 18.99
CA SER A 119 -17.76 11.03 19.80
C SER A 119 -17.81 12.45 19.31
N LEU A 120 -16.89 12.79 18.53
CA LEU A 120 -16.82 14.18 18.12
C LEU A 120 -17.63 14.48 16.90
N LYS A 121 -18.56 14.18 16.91
CA LYS A 121 -19.15 14.44 15.76
C LYS A 121 -20.42 14.65 15.57
N PRO A 122 -20.21 15.21 16.38
CA PRO A 122 -21.03 15.39 16.06
C PRO A 122 -21.56 15.63 15.50
N LYS A 123 -21.42 15.55 15.56
CA LYS A 123 -21.71 15.65 14.93
C LYS A 123 -22.03 16.07 14.39
N THR A 124 -21.95 16.35 14.39
CA THR A 124 -22.07 16.66 13.77
C THR A 124 -22.16 16.96 13.26
N ALA A 125 -22.14 17.24 13.35
CA ALA A 125 -22.07 17.42 12.71
C ALA A 125 -22.03 17.73 12.29
N LYS A 126 -22.17 18.01 12.47
CA LYS A 126 -22.04 18.20 11.97
C LYS A 126 -21.80 18.52 11.55
N PRO A 127 -21.92 18.70 11.76
CA PRO A 127 -21.54 18.78 11.34
C PRO A 127 -21.27 18.83 10.96
N ARG A 128 -21.30 19.13 10.95
CA ARG A 128 -21.10 18.98 10.56
C ARG A 128 -20.72 19.16 10.23
N SER A 129 -20.19 19.20 10.59
CA SER A 129 -20.02 19.25 10.35
C SER A 129 -20.10 19.22 10.13
#